data_61c9103357be1ce566e066193aea87e2
#
_entry.id   61c9103357be1ce566e066193aea87e2
#
_cell.length_a   1.000
_cell.length_b   1.000
_cell.length_c   1.000
_cell.angle_alpha   90.00
_cell.angle_beta   90.00
_cell.angle_gamma   90.00
#
_symmetry.space_group_name_H-M   'P 1'
#
loop_
_entity.id
_entity.type
_entity.pdbx_description
1 polymer ?
#
loop_
_entity_poly.entity_id
_entity_poly.type
_entity_poly.pdbx_seq_one_letter_code
_entity_poly.pdbx_strand_id
1 'polypeptide(L)'
;MNRICQLFGIQYPVIQGGMVWCSGWRLASAVSNAGGLGLIGAGSMHPEVLREHIRKCQSTTDKPFGVNVPLMYPEIDALMNILVEEGVKIVFTSAGNPKTWTGFLKGHGIKVAHVVSSSKFAVKCEQAGVDAIVAEGFEAGGHNGREETTTLCLIPAVRRATTLPLIAAGGIGTGNAMLATFALGAEGVQIGTRFALTEESSAHENFKQLCLNLNEGDTKLLLKKLSPTRLVKGEFTTAVEEAEARGASAEEMKKLLGKGRSKKGIFEGNLQEGELEIGQVASLFREMQTVSEVMKEIMEDFRKGMEKIQLAL
;
A
#
# COMPACT_ATOMS: atom_id res chain seq x y z
N MET A 1 14.61 -6.66 19.90
CA MET A 1 13.50 -7.20 19.04
C MET A 1 12.91 -6.06 18.25
N ASN A 2 12.57 -6.25 16.97
CA ASN A 2 12.04 -5.20 16.09
C ASN A 2 10.67 -4.71 16.58
N ARG A 3 10.48 -3.37 16.70
CA ARG A 3 9.25 -2.79 17.27
C ARG A 3 8.00 -3.06 16.41
N ILE A 4 8.14 -3.15 15.10
CA ILE A 4 7.01 -3.48 14.19
C ILE A 4 6.58 -4.93 14.39
N CYS A 5 7.55 -5.86 14.51
CA CYS A 5 7.25 -7.26 14.80
C CYS A 5 6.56 -7.43 16.16
N GLN A 6 7.02 -6.72 17.20
CA GLN A 6 6.37 -6.73 18.51
C GLN A 6 4.97 -6.13 18.49
N LEU A 7 4.81 -4.98 17.79
CA LEU A 7 3.54 -4.27 17.74
C LEU A 7 2.45 -5.14 17.09
N PHE A 8 2.76 -5.78 15.98
CA PHE A 8 1.75 -6.52 15.21
C PHE A 8 1.74 -8.03 15.46
N GLY A 9 2.72 -8.56 16.21
CA GLY A 9 2.82 -10.00 16.49
C GLY A 9 3.23 -10.81 15.26
N ILE A 10 4.08 -10.26 14.38
CA ILE A 10 4.54 -10.87 13.13
C ILE A 10 6.00 -11.28 13.20
N GLN A 11 6.40 -12.24 12.36
CA GLN A 11 7.75 -12.76 12.31
C GLN A 11 8.73 -11.82 11.59
N TYR A 12 8.30 -11.29 10.44
CA TYR A 12 9.10 -10.40 9.58
C TYR A 12 8.46 -9.01 9.54
N PRO A 13 9.23 -7.92 9.60
CA PRO A 13 8.70 -6.57 9.57
C PRO A 13 8.33 -6.15 8.13
N VAL A 14 7.58 -7.00 7.47
CA VAL A 14 7.08 -6.86 6.09
C VAL A 14 5.56 -6.84 6.12
N ILE A 15 4.98 -5.74 5.65
CA ILE A 15 3.55 -5.52 5.54
C ILE A 15 3.18 -5.51 4.06
N GLN A 16 2.16 -6.25 3.67
CA GLN A 16 1.60 -6.11 2.33
C GLN A 16 0.64 -4.92 2.31
N GLY A 17 0.81 -4.02 1.36
CA GLY A 17 -0.03 -2.82 1.23
C GLY A 17 -1.49 -3.14 0.93
N GLY A 18 -2.40 -2.41 1.55
CA GLY A 18 -3.84 -2.53 1.28
C GLY A 18 -4.22 -1.86 -0.03
N MET A 19 -4.14 -2.58 -1.13
CA MET A 19 -4.35 -2.08 -2.49
C MET A 19 -5.78 -2.37 -2.97
N VAL A 20 -6.42 -1.37 -3.59
CA VAL A 20 -7.73 -1.55 -4.23
C VAL A 20 -7.64 -2.62 -5.32
N TRP A 21 -8.65 -3.49 -5.42
CA TRP A 21 -8.81 -4.56 -6.41
C TRP A 21 -7.71 -5.66 -6.40
N CYS A 22 -6.64 -5.50 -5.61
CA CYS A 22 -5.56 -6.48 -5.49
C CYS A 22 -5.60 -7.24 -4.15
N SER A 23 -5.94 -6.54 -3.05
CA SER A 23 -5.74 -7.03 -1.68
C SER A 23 -7.01 -7.66 -1.10
N GLY A 24 -7.38 -8.82 -1.61
CA GLY A 24 -8.43 -9.64 -1.04
C GLY A 24 -7.93 -10.55 0.10
N TRP A 25 -8.84 -11.34 0.67
CA TRP A 25 -8.53 -12.27 1.76
C TRP A 25 -7.45 -13.30 1.41
N ARG A 26 -7.37 -13.74 0.13
CA ARG A 26 -6.37 -14.73 -0.31
C ARG A 26 -4.95 -14.17 -0.17
N LEU A 27 -4.72 -12.96 -0.68
CA LEU A 27 -3.44 -12.28 -0.56
C LEU A 27 -3.10 -11.99 0.90
N ALA A 28 -4.04 -11.42 1.66
CA ALA A 28 -3.82 -11.07 3.05
C ALA A 28 -3.47 -12.29 3.92
N SER A 29 -4.21 -13.40 3.81
CA SER A 29 -3.92 -14.62 4.56
C SER A 29 -2.61 -15.29 4.13
N ALA A 30 -2.27 -15.27 2.84
CA ALA A 30 -1.01 -15.83 2.34
C ALA A 30 0.21 -15.08 2.91
N VAL A 31 0.18 -13.73 2.93
CA VAL A 31 1.25 -12.92 3.53
C VAL A 31 1.37 -13.16 5.03
N SER A 32 0.24 -13.24 5.74
CA SER A 32 0.22 -13.54 7.17
C SER A 32 0.81 -14.92 7.46
N ASN A 33 0.44 -15.94 6.69
CA ASN A 33 0.98 -17.30 6.80
C ASN A 33 2.49 -17.36 6.47
N ALA A 34 2.97 -16.48 5.59
CA ALA A 34 4.40 -16.35 5.26
C ALA A 34 5.21 -15.54 6.29
N GLY A 35 4.60 -15.13 7.41
CA GLY A 35 5.27 -14.46 8.53
C GLY A 35 5.27 -12.93 8.48
N GLY A 36 4.66 -12.31 7.48
CA GLY A 36 4.42 -10.86 7.40
C GLY A 36 3.08 -10.44 7.99
N LEU A 37 2.64 -9.23 7.66
CA LEU A 37 1.29 -8.74 7.94
C LEU A 37 0.53 -8.53 6.63
N GLY A 38 -0.45 -9.37 6.37
CA GLY A 38 -1.37 -9.18 5.25
C GLY A 38 -2.44 -8.15 5.59
N LEU A 39 -2.81 -7.30 4.63
CA LEU A 39 -3.87 -6.31 4.76
C LEU A 39 -4.98 -6.53 3.73
N ILE A 40 -6.22 -6.63 4.17
CA ILE A 40 -7.40 -6.55 3.30
C ILE A 40 -7.57 -5.08 2.88
N GLY A 41 -7.65 -4.80 1.58
CA GLY A 41 -7.82 -3.45 1.05
C GLY A 41 -9.30 -3.05 0.94
N ALA A 42 -9.85 -2.41 1.96
CA ALA A 42 -11.28 -2.07 2.03
C ALA A 42 -11.71 -0.96 1.06
N GLY A 43 -10.79 -0.22 0.45
CA GLY A 43 -11.10 0.91 -0.44
C GLY A 43 -11.86 0.57 -1.72
N SER A 44 -11.99 -0.71 -2.04
CA SER A 44 -12.78 -1.21 -3.20
C SER A 44 -13.98 -2.08 -2.78
N MET A 45 -14.28 -2.17 -1.49
CA MET A 45 -15.26 -3.12 -0.94
C MET A 45 -16.47 -2.39 -0.35
N HIS A 46 -17.68 -2.78 -0.78
CA HIS A 46 -18.88 -2.45 -0.02
C HIS A 46 -18.85 -3.14 1.35
N PRO A 47 -19.58 -2.63 2.36
CA PRO A 47 -19.53 -3.13 3.72
C PRO A 47 -19.66 -4.66 3.86
N GLU A 48 -20.64 -5.27 3.22
CA GLU A 48 -20.85 -6.73 3.32
C GLU A 48 -19.76 -7.54 2.59
N VAL A 49 -19.15 -6.99 1.54
CA VAL A 49 -18.00 -7.61 0.86
C VAL A 49 -16.77 -7.59 1.80
N LEU A 50 -16.55 -6.48 2.51
CA LEU A 50 -15.50 -6.42 3.52
C LEU A 50 -15.72 -7.46 4.62
N ARG A 51 -16.95 -7.58 5.14
CA ARG A 51 -17.33 -8.58 6.14
C ARG A 51 -16.99 -10.00 5.66
N GLU A 52 -17.39 -10.33 4.44
CA GLU A 52 -17.07 -11.62 3.83
C GLU A 52 -15.57 -11.88 3.74
N HIS A 53 -14.79 -10.88 3.31
CA HIS A 53 -13.33 -10.99 3.20
C HIS A 53 -12.67 -11.16 4.56
N ILE A 54 -13.12 -10.45 5.60
CA ILE A 54 -12.62 -10.63 6.97
C ILE A 54 -12.85 -12.06 7.45
N ARG A 55 -14.08 -12.58 7.33
CA ARG A 55 -14.44 -13.94 7.76
C ARG A 55 -13.66 -15.02 7.01
N LYS A 56 -13.49 -14.87 5.69
CA LYS A 56 -12.68 -15.79 4.89
C LYS A 56 -11.20 -15.73 5.31
N CYS A 57 -10.65 -14.56 5.61
CA CYS A 57 -9.30 -14.44 6.10
C CYS A 57 -9.12 -15.13 7.45
N GLN A 58 -10.05 -14.91 8.40
CA GLN A 58 -10.07 -15.57 9.71
C GLN A 58 -10.16 -17.09 9.62
N SER A 59 -10.87 -17.62 8.62
CA SER A 59 -10.99 -19.09 8.41
C SER A 59 -9.75 -19.68 7.72
N THR A 60 -8.89 -18.87 7.14
CA THR A 60 -7.73 -19.33 6.32
C THR A 60 -6.40 -19.18 7.07
N THR A 61 -6.32 -18.30 8.07
CA THR A 61 -5.11 -18.07 8.85
C THR A 61 -5.40 -17.86 10.33
N ASP A 62 -4.55 -18.40 11.19
CA ASP A 62 -4.48 -18.11 12.63
C ASP A 62 -3.48 -17.00 12.97
N LYS A 63 -2.80 -16.47 11.95
CA LYS A 63 -1.80 -15.42 12.08
C LYS A 63 -2.44 -14.03 12.06
N PRO A 64 -1.76 -13.00 12.64
CA PRO A 64 -2.25 -11.64 12.58
C PRO A 64 -2.42 -11.16 11.14
N PHE A 65 -3.57 -10.55 10.85
CA PHE A 65 -3.82 -9.77 9.64
C PHE A 65 -4.50 -8.45 10.00
N GLY A 66 -4.53 -7.51 9.08
CA GLY A 66 -5.20 -6.24 9.28
C GLY A 66 -6.11 -5.84 8.11
N VAL A 67 -6.72 -4.68 8.25
CA VAL A 67 -7.54 -4.07 7.19
C VAL A 67 -7.05 -2.66 6.93
N ASN A 68 -6.82 -2.30 5.66
CA ASN A 68 -6.54 -0.93 5.25
C ASN A 68 -7.83 -0.23 4.84
N VAL A 69 -8.10 0.92 5.45
CA VAL A 69 -9.32 1.71 5.22
C VAL A 69 -8.95 3.14 4.82
N PRO A 70 -9.26 3.56 3.58
CA PRO A 70 -9.18 4.95 3.18
C PRO A 70 -10.29 5.76 3.91
N LEU A 71 -9.90 6.77 4.69
CA LEU A 71 -10.85 7.54 5.54
C LEU A 71 -11.83 8.41 4.76
N MET A 72 -11.62 8.60 3.46
CA MET A 72 -12.53 9.32 2.57
C MET A 72 -13.57 8.42 1.88
N TYR A 73 -13.63 7.14 2.26
CA TYR A 73 -14.61 6.21 1.69
C TYR A 73 -16.05 6.63 2.06
N PRO A 74 -17.00 6.62 1.11
CA PRO A 74 -18.37 7.13 1.36
C PRO A 74 -19.13 6.45 2.51
N GLU A 75 -18.93 5.13 2.69
CA GLU A 75 -19.59 4.32 3.71
C GLU A 75 -18.68 4.04 4.91
N ILE A 76 -17.81 5.00 5.27
CA ILE A 76 -16.76 4.83 6.29
C ILE A 76 -17.31 4.37 7.64
N ASP A 77 -18.44 4.90 8.09
CA ASP A 77 -19.07 4.54 9.37
C ASP A 77 -19.44 3.05 9.41
N ALA A 78 -20.02 2.54 8.33
CA ALA A 78 -20.37 1.13 8.20
C ALA A 78 -19.12 0.23 8.19
N LEU A 79 -18.06 0.63 7.47
CA LEU A 79 -16.80 -0.10 7.47
C LEU A 79 -16.19 -0.17 8.88
N MET A 80 -16.13 0.95 9.61
CA MET A 80 -15.55 1.00 10.95
C MET A 80 -16.32 0.14 11.95
N ASN A 81 -17.65 0.10 11.87
CA ASN A 81 -18.47 -0.78 12.70
C ASN A 81 -18.21 -2.26 12.40
N ILE A 82 -18.12 -2.65 11.12
CA ILE A 82 -17.78 -4.01 10.71
C ILE A 82 -16.43 -4.46 11.26
N LEU A 83 -15.42 -3.59 11.26
CA LEU A 83 -14.11 -3.94 11.83
C LEU A 83 -14.22 -4.33 13.31
N VAL A 84 -15.04 -3.61 14.07
CA VAL A 84 -15.27 -3.90 15.49
C VAL A 84 -16.09 -5.16 15.67
N GLU A 85 -17.20 -5.30 14.94
CA GLU A 85 -18.11 -6.46 15.00
C GLU A 85 -17.40 -7.77 14.64
N GLU A 86 -16.55 -7.75 13.60
CA GLU A 86 -15.79 -8.92 13.16
C GLU A 86 -14.47 -9.12 13.96
N GLY A 87 -14.23 -8.30 14.98
CA GLY A 87 -13.10 -8.47 15.89
C GLY A 87 -11.72 -8.24 15.29
N VAL A 88 -11.62 -7.41 14.25
CA VAL A 88 -10.32 -7.01 13.64
C VAL A 88 -9.42 -6.36 14.68
N LYS A 89 -8.14 -6.74 14.70
CA LYS A 89 -7.17 -6.27 15.71
C LYS A 89 -6.19 -5.21 15.21
N ILE A 90 -6.05 -5.06 13.90
CA ILE A 90 -5.07 -4.18 13.28
C ILE A 90 -5.74 -3.44 12.12
N VAL A 91 -5.68 -2.11 12.15
CA VAL A 91 -6.24 -1.26 11.08
C VAL A 91 -5.16 -0.28 10.61
N PHE A 92 -4.97 -0.24 9.31
CA PHE A 92 -4.21 0.78 8.62
C PHE A 92 -5.18 1.79 8.03
N THR A 93 -5.01 3.07 8.35
CA THR A 93 -5.83 4.14 7.79
C THR A 93 -5.03 4.97 6.79
N SER A 94 -5.69 5.48 5.77
CA SER A 94 -5.07 6.32 4.73
C SER A 94 -6.04 7.38 4.24
N ALA A 95 -5.55 8.35 3.46
CA ALA A 95 -6.37 9.33 2.75
C ALA A 95 -7.41 10.05 3.65
N GLY A 96 -6.97 10.81 4.64
CA GLY A 96 -7.88 11.58 5.49
C GLY A 96 -7.24 12.06 6.79
N ASN A 97 -8.10 12.51 7.71
CA ASN A 97 -7.64 13.02 9.02
C ASN A 97 -7.55 11.86 10.03
N PRO A 98 -6.37 11.51 10.54
CA PRO A 98 -6.20 10.41 11.49
C PRO A 98 -7.00 10.62 12.80
N LYS A 99 -7.26 11.87 13.21
CA LYS A 99 -8.02 12.17 14.44
C LYS A 99 -9.44 11.64 14.42
N THR A 100 -10.05 11.48 13.23
CA THR A 100 -11.48 11.15 13.13
C THR A 100 -11.79 9.77 13.71
N TRP A 101 -10.96 8.78 13.43
CA TRP A 101 -11.27 7.38 13.77
C TRP A 101 -10.27 6.70 14.72
N THR A 102 -9.08 7.29 14.92
CA THR A 102 -8.06 6.66 15.78
C THR A 102 -8.57 6.42 17.20
N GLY A 103 -9.23 7.41 17.81
CA GLY A 103 -9.78 7.26 19.16
C GLY A 103 -10.84 6.17 19.27
N PHE A 104 -11.74 6.08 18.27
CA PHE A 104 -12.76 5.03 18.19
C PHE A 104 -12.14 3.64 18.09
N LEU A 105 -11.22 3.44 17.15
CA LEU A 105 -10.56 2.16 16.95
C LEU A 105 -9.76 1.72 18.18
N LYS A 106 -8.99 2.62 18.78
CA LYS A 106 -8.21 2.33 20.00
C LYS A 106 -9.10 2.06 21.21
N GLY A 107 -10.24 2.70 21.34
CA GLY A 107 -11.25 2.42 22.36
C GLY A 107 -11.79 0.97 22.29
N HIS A 108 -11.71 0.33 21.12
CA HIS A 108 -12.05 -1.09 20.92
C HIS A 108 -10.83 -2.02 20.95
N GLY A 109 -9.65 -1.54 21.40
CA GLY A 109 -8.42 -2.34 21.51
C GLY A 109 -7.76 -2.65 20.17
N ILE A 110 -8.08 -1.90 19.11
CA ILE A 110 -7.52 -2.06 17.77
C ILE A 110 -6.23 -1.25 17.66
N LYS A 111 -5.17 -1.86 17.12
CA LYS A 111 -3.92 -1.19 16.80
C LYS A 111 -4.06 -0.42 15.49
N VAL A 112 -3.61 0.83 15.49
CA VAL A 112 -3.81 1.73 14.36
C VAL A 112 -2.48 2.21 13.79
N ALA A 113 -2.24 2.00 12.51
CA ALA A 113 -1.20 2.66 11.74
C ALA A 113 -1.83 3.64 10.73
N HIS A 114 -1.14 4.73 10.39
CA HIS A 114 -1.64 5.68 9.40
C HIS A 114 -0.59 5.98 8.32
N VAL A 115 -1.04 6.06 7.06
CA VAL A 115 -0.18 6.33 5.90
C VAL A 115 -0.02 7.83 5.70
N VAL A 116 1.21 8.30 5.54
CA VAL A 116 1.57 9.70 5.36
C VAL A 116 2.54 9.92 4.20
N SER A 117 2.46 11.08 3.56
CA SER A 117 3.37 11.53 2.50
C SER A 117 4.39 12.59 2.95
N SER A 118 4.33 13.03 4.21
CA SER A 118 5.24 14.07 4.72
C SER A 118 5.45 14.01 6.23
N SER A 119 6.55 14.59 6.71
CA SER A 119 6.85 14.74 8.15
C SER A 119 5.77 15.54 8.90
N LYS A 120 5.17 16.54 8.25
CA LYS A 120 4.05 17.32 8.81
C LYS A 120 2.83 16.44 9.12
N PHE A 121 2.52 15.49 8.25
CA PHE A 121 1.44 14.54 8.49
C PHE A 121 1.81 13.51 9.56
N ALA A 122 3.08 13.10 9.63
CA ALA A 122 3.57 12.21 10.69
C ALA A 122 3.34 12.80 12.10
N VAL A 123 3.65 14.08 12.30
CA VAL A 123 3.37 14.79 13.57
C VAL A 123 1.89 14.79 13.90
N LYS A 124 1.01 15.01 12.90
CA LYS A 124 -0.45 14.95 13.12
C LYS A 124 -0.93 13.54 13.50
N CYS A 125 -0.32 12.51 12.95
CA CYS A 125 -0.63 11.12 13.31
C CYS A 125 -0.22 10.80 14.75
N GLU A 126 0.97 11.22 15.17
CA GLU A 126 1.43 11.09 16.56
C GLU A 126 0.49 11.80 17.54
N GLN A 127 0.07 13.03 17.21
CA GLN A 127 -0.93 13.78 17.99
C GLN A 127 -2.32 13.13 18.01
N ALA A 128 -2.67 12.37 16.99
CA ALA A 128 -3.92 11.61 16.93
C ALA A 128 -3.84 10.29 17.73
N GLY A 129 -2.65 9.88 18.20
CA GLY A 129 -2.44 8.70 19.03
C GLY A 129 -2.37 7.39 18.27
N VAL A 130 -1.95 7.39 17.00
CA VAL A 130 -1.70 6.14 16.26
C VAL A 130 -0.54 5.36 16.85
N ASP A 131 -0.48 4.05 16.61
CA ASP A 131 0.55 3.17 17.16
C ASP A 131 1.79 3.05 16.26
N ALA A 132 1.64 3.32 14.95
CA ALA A 132 2.71 3.32 13.97
C ALA A 132 2.41 4.27 12.81
N ILE A 133 3.45 4.66 12.09
CA ILE A 133 3.36 5.49 10.89
C ILE A 133 3.89 4.74 9.69
N VAL A 134 3.17 4.81 8.56
CA VAL A 134 3.65 4.37 7.25
C VAL A 134 4.01 5.62 6.45
N ALA A 135 5.29 5.83 6.15
CA ALA A 135 5.75 6.91 5.29
C ALA A 135 5.89 6.40 3.86
N GLU A 136 5.02 6.89 2.97
CA GLU A 136 4.94 6.44 1.58
C GLU A 136 5.51 7.45 0.61
N GLY A 137 6.61 7.06 -0.04
CA GLY A 137 7.27 7.85 -1.08
C GLY A 137 6.52 7.80 -2.41
N PHE A 138 6.78 8.79 -3.26
CA PHE A 138 6.04 9.03 -4.50
C PHE A 138 6.31 8.00 -5.61
N GLU A 139 7.21 7.05 -5.40
CA GLU A 139 7.44 5.88 -6.27
C GLU A 139 6.30 4.86 -6.20
N ALA A 140 5.43 4.99 -5.18
CA ALA A 140 4.26 4.11 -5.00
C ALA A 140 3.28 4.19 -6.17
N GLY A 141 2.59 3.09 -6.46
CA GLY A 141 1.47 3.05 -7.39
C GLY A 141 0.20 3.62 -6.78
N GLY A 142 -0.75 4.05 -7.61
CA GLY A 142 -1.99 4.63 -7.17
C GLY A 142 -1.85 6.03 -6.59
N HIS A 143 -2.72 6.36 -5.64
CA HIS A 143 -2.79 7.69 -5.04
C HIS A 143 -1.54 8.05 -4.25
N ASN A 144 -1.01 9.24 -4.50
CA ASN A 144 0.24 9.75 -3.94
C ASN A 144 0.06 11.08 -3.20
N GLY A 145 1.04 11.42 -2.37
CA GLY A 145 1.16 12.76 -1.79
C GLY A 145 1.43 13.83 -2.86
N ARG A 146 1.04 15.07 -2.56
CA ARG A 146 1.25 16.21 -3.47
C ARG A 146 2.69 16.71 -3.48
N GLU A 147 3.45 16.35 -2.45
CA GLU A 147 4.85 16.79 -2.25
C GLU A 147 5.84 16.09 -3.19
N GLU A 148 5.44 14.99 -3.82
CA GLU A 148 6.29 14.18 -4.72
C GLU A 148 7.65 13.83 -4.10
N THR A 149 7.66 13.59 -2.76
CA THR A 149 8.89 13.26 -2.04
C THR A 149 9.24 11.79 -2.23
N THR A 150 10.46 11.52 -2.69
CA THR A 150 10.95 10.15 -2.86
C THR A 150 11.14 9.45 -1.52
N THR A 151 11.03 8.13 -1.50
CA THR A 151 11.23 7.30 -0.31
C THR A 151 12.57 7.59 0.38
N LEU A 152 13.64 7.76 -0.39
CA LEU A 152 14.98 8.05 0.12
C LEU A 152 15.05 9.37 0.91
N CYS A 153 14.27 10.38 0.53
CA CYS A 153 14.19 11.68 1.22
C CYS A 153 13.13 11.67 2.33
N LEU A 154 11.99 10.98 2.12
CA LEU A 154 10.87 11.00 3.03
C LEU A 154 11.16 10.28 4.35
N ILE A 155 11.76 9.08 4.29
CA ILE A 155 11.98 8.26 5.49
C ILE A 155 12.81 8.99 6.54
N PRO A 156 14.00 9.56 6.24
CA PRO A 156 14.78 10.30 7.24
C PRO A 156 14.08 11.58 7.70
N ALA A 157 13.29 12.24 6.86
CA ALA A 157 12.52 13.42 7.25
C ALA A 157 11.42 13.07 8.28
N VAL A 158 10.68 11.98 8.04
CA VAL A 158 9.66 11.48 8.97
C VAL A 158 10.32 10.96 10.26
N ARG A 159 11.43 10.23 10.16
CA ARG A 159 12.14 9.73 11.35
C ARG A 159 12.58 10.83 12.30
N ARG A 160 13.01 11.98 11.77
CA ARG A 160 13.36 13.16 12.60
C ARG A 160 12.16 13.81 13.28
N ALA A 161 10.96 13.63 12.72
CA ALA A 161 9.74 14.31 13.18
C ALA A 161 8.93 13.50 14.21
N THR A 162 9.21 12.20 14.37
CA THR A 162 8.44 11.32 15.28
C THR A 162 9.31 10.21 15.86
N THR A 163 8.93 9.72 17.04
CA THR A 163 9.56 8.55 17.69
C THR A 163 8.75 7.26 17.53
N LEU A 164 7.56 7.33 16.94
CA LEU A 164 6.71 6.17 16.71
C LEU A 164 7.40 5.11 15.82
N PRO A 165 7.01 3.83 15.93
CA PRO A 165 7.39 2.81 14.97
C PRO A 165 7.14 3.27 13.54
N LEU A 166 8.18 3.21 12.68
CA LEU A 166 8.15 3.75 11.33
C LEU A 166 8.25 2.63 10.29
N ILE A 167 7.29 2.61 9.38
CA ILE A 167 7.21 1.69 8.24
C ILE A 167 7.48 2.50 6.98
N ALA A 168 8.41 2.07 6.15
CA ALA A 168 8.68 2.68 4.86
C ALA A 168 7.82 2.05 3.77
N ALA A 169 7.28 2.87 2.86
CA ALA A 169 6.53 2.43 1.69
C ALA A 169 6.91 3.26 0.45
N GLY A 170 6.60 2.74 -0.74
CA GLY A 170 6.95 3.37 -2.03
C GLY A 170 8.30 2.89 -2.55
N GLY A 171 8.34 2.36 -3.79
CA GLY A 171 9.56 1.91 -4.44
C GLY A 171 10.26 0.68 -3.83
N ILE A 172 9.66 0.03 -2.83
CA ILE A 172 10.24 -1.11 -2.12
C ILE A 172 9.66 -2.41 -2.68
N GLY A 173 10.53 -3.32 -3.13
CA GLY A 173 10.10 -4.63 -3.65
C GLY A 173 11.17 -5.71 -3.50
N THR A 174 12.34 -5.38 -2.95
CA THR A 174 13.47 -6.30 -2.73
C THR A 174 14.00 -6.19 -1.31
N GLY A 175 14.74 -7.19 -0.85
CA GLY A 175 15.39 -7.14 0.45
C GLY A 175 16.47 -6.07 0.56
N ASN A 176 17.17 -5.76 -0.55
CA ASN A 176 18.13 -4.66 -0.57
C ASN A 176 17.44 -3.29 -0.42
N ALA A 177 16.28 -3.09 -1.04
CA ALA A 177 15.49 -1.87 -0.83
C ALA A 177 14.99 -1.77 0.63
N MET A 178 14.54 -2.87 1.22
CA MET A 178 14.21 -2.94 2.65
C MET A 178 15.41 -2.54 3.52
N LEU A 179 16.60 -3.08 3.26
CA LEU A 179 17.83 -2.74 3.99
C LEU A 179 18.17 -1.27 3.90
N ALA A 180 18.07 -0.68 2.71
CA ALA A 180 18.30 0.74 2.49
C ALA A 180 17.35 1.61 3.35
N THR A 181 16.06 1.25 3.43
CA THR A 181 15.10 2.01 4.26
C THR A 181 15.34 1.85 5.76
N PHE A 182 15.87 0.70 6.20
CA PHE A 182 16.29 0.51 7.60
C PHE A 182 17.48 1.39 7.95
N ALA A 183 18.45 1.52 7.05
CA ALA A 183 19.57 2.46 7.20
C ALA A 183 19.10 3.92 7.31
N LEU A 184 17.97 4.27 6.70
CA LEU A 184 17.34 5.59 6.80
C LEU A 184 16.47 5.79 8.06
N GLY A 185 16.29 4.75 8.88
CA GLY A 185 15.58 4.81 10.16
C GLY A 185 14.17 4.21 10.17
N ALA A 186 13.76 3.49 9.12
CA ALA A 186 12.57 2.66 9.16
C ALA A 186 12.80 1.39 9.99
N GLU A 187 11.72 0.79 10.49
CA GLU A 187 11.73 -0.43 11.31
C GLU A 187 10.89 -1.55 10.68
N GLY A 188 10.21 -1.25 9.58
CA GLY A 188 9.49 -2.17 8.74
C GLY A 188 9.27 -1.58 7.37
N VAL A 189 8.76 -2.41 6.46
CA VAL A 189 8.41 -1.99 5.09
C VAL A 189 6.98 -2.38 4.75
N GLN A 190 6.29 -1.51 4.01
CA GLN A 190 5.03 -1.82 3.36
C GLN A 190 5.26 -1.93 1.85
N ILE A 191 4.92 -3.07 1.30
CA ILE A 191 5.17 -3.44 -0.09
C ILE A 191 3.83 -3.62 -0.81
N GLY A 192 3.58 -2.83 -1.85
CA GLY A 192 2.39 -2.95 -2.70
C GLY A 192 2.67 -3.74 -3.96
N THR A 193 3.37 -3.12 -4.90
CA THR A 193 3.58 -3.60 -6.27
C THR A 193 4.03 -5.06 -6.36
N ARG A 194 5.04 -5.46 -5.59
CA ARG A 194 5.56 -6.83 -5.61
C ARG A 194 4.46 -7.85 -5.25
N PHE A 195 3.65 -7.55 -4.22
CA PHE A 195 2.54 -8.42 -3.81
C PHE A 195 1.31 -8.32 -4.75
N ALA A 196 1.09 -7.19 -5.42
CA ALA A 196 0.05 -7.08 -6.44
C ALA A 196 0.29 -8.03 -7.62
N LEU A 197 1.55 -8.39 -7.88
CA LEU A 197 1.98 -9.26 -8.96
C LEU A 197 2.12 -10.74 -8.55
N THR A 198 1.62 -11.13 -7.38
CA THR A 198 1.61 -12.53 -6.94
C THR A 198 0.37 -13.29 -7.42
N GLU A 199 0.44 -14.62 -7.38
CA GLU A 199 -0.68 -15.50 -7.74
C GLU A 199 -1.91 -15.25 -6.88
N GLU A 200 -1.74 -14.97 -5.58
CA GLU A 200 -2.80 -14.78 -4.60
C GLU A 200 -3.49 -13.41 -4.68
N SER A 201 -2.91 -12.45 -5.40
CA SER A 201 -3.53 -11.15 -5.67
C SER A 201 -4.80 -11.33 -6.49
N SER A 202 -5.85 -10.57 -6.14
CA SER A 202 -7.12 -10.55 -6.89
C SER A 202 -7.09 -9.71 -8.17
N ALA A 203 -5.96 -9.09 -8.50
CA ALA A 203 -5.79 -8.41 -9.78
C ALA A 203 -5.94 -9.39 -10.95
N HIS A 204 -6.54 -8.93 -12.05
CA HIS A 204 -6.73 -9.73 -13.25
C HIS A 204 -5.39 -10.13 -13.88
N GLU A 205 -5.33 -11.30 -14.48
CA GLU A 205 -4.13 -11.83 -15.12
C GLU A 205 -3.56 -10.87 -16.19
N ASN A 206 -4.41 -10.28 -17.03
CA ASN A 206 -3.98 -9.29 -18.03
C ASN A 206 -3.22 -8.12 -17.39
N PHE A 207 -3.70 -7.60 -16.25
CA PHE A 207 -3.04 -6.51 -15.53
C PHE A 207 -1.69 -6.95 -14.98
N LYS A 208 -1.61 -8.14 -14.38
CA LYS A 208 -0.34 -8.69 -13.86
C LYS A 208 0.68 -8.87 -14.98
N GLN A 209 0.26 -9.48 -16.10
CA GLN A 209 1.13 -9.69 -17.26
C GLN A 209 1.61 -8.38 -17.88
N LEU A 210 0.74 -7.38 -18.01
CA LEU A 210 1.17 -6.05 -18.43
C LEU A 210 2.26 -5.50 -17.51
N CYS A 211 2.05 -5.55 -16.19
CA CYS A 211 2.98 -5.01 -15.21
C CYS A 211 4.33 -5.73 -15.18
N LEU A 212 4.37 -7.04 -15.43
CA LEU A 212 5.60 -7.83 -15.53
C LEU A 212 6.44 -7.53 -16.78
N ASN A 213 5.86 -6.84 -17.77
CA ASN A 213 6.54 -6.40 -18.98
C ASN A 213 6.94 -4.92 -18.98
N LEU A 214 6.69 -4.17 -17.89
CA LEU A 214 7.05 -2.76 -17.78
C LEU A 214 8.56 -2.56 -17.67
N ASN A 215 9.04 -1.47 -18.26
CA ASN A 215 10.40 -0.97 -18.13
C ASN A 215 10.45 0.28 -17.25
N GLU A 216 11.67 0.77 -16.98
CA GLU A 216 11.86 2.04 -16.30
C GLU A 216 11.19 3.16 -17.12
N GLY A 217 10.46 4.01 -16.40
CA GLY A 217 9.75 5.13 -17.02
C GLY A 217 8.37 4.79 -17.60
N ASP A 218 7.89 3.54 -17.55
CA ASP A 218 6.57 3.16 -18.07
C ASP A 218 5.41 3.52 -17.12
N THR A 219 5.70 4.13 -15.98
CA THR A 219 4.68 4.73 -15.10
C THR A 219 4.81 6.25 -15.07
N LYS A 220 3.69 6.95 -14.83
CA LYS A 220 3.66 8.40 -14.71
C LYS A 220 2.72 8.85 -13.60
N LEU A 221 3.09 9.91 -12.86
CA LEU A 221 2.23 10.55 -11.87
C LEU A 221 1.37 11.62 -12.56
N LEU A 222 0.08 11.42 -12.58
CA LEU A 222 -0.92 12.22 -13.29
C LEU A 222 -2.07 12.61 -12.36
N LEU A 223 -3.12 13.23 -12.89
CA LEU A 223 -4.33 13.64 -12.17
C LEU A 223 -4.04 14.61 -11.00
N LYS A 224 -3.00 15.42 -11.11
CA LYS A 224 -2.51 16.30 -10.04
C LYS A 224 -3.53 17.35 -9.58
N LYS A 225 -4.46 17.74 -10.45
CA LYS A 225 -5.57 18.66 -10.09
C LYS A 225 -6.64 17.99 -9.22
N LEU A 226 -6.75 16.66 -9.28
CA LEU A 226 -7.67 15.88 -8.46
C LEU A 226 -6.93 15.29 -7.25
N SER A 227 -6.36 14.12 -7.45
CA SER A 227 -5.47 13.45 -6.51
C SER A 227 -4.32 12.86 -7.31
N PRO A 228 -3.07 13.24 -7.04
CA PRO A 228 -1.94 12.69 -7.79
C PRO A 228 -1.98 11.16 -7.76
N THR A 229 -1.95 10.52 -8.92
CA THR A 229 -2.08 9.07 -9.05
C THR A 229 -1.01 8.55 -10.01
N ARG A 230 -0.24 7.54 -9.58
CA ARG A 230 0.74 6.88 -10.45
C ARG A 230 0.10 5.75 -11.22
N LEU A 231 0.19 5.85 -12.53
CA LEU A 231 -0.46 4.97 -13.49
C LEU A 231 0.55 4.43 -14.50
N VAL A 232 0.25 3.26 -15.06
CA VAL A 232 0.93 2.74 -16.26
C VAL A 232 0.56 3.65 -17.45
N LYS A 233 1.56 3.94 -18.28
CA LYS A 233 1.34 4.66 -19.54
C LYS A 233 0.49 3.84 -20.52
N GLY A 234 -0.49 4.46 -21.14
CA GLY A 234 -1.43 3.84 -22.09
C GLY A 234 -2.43 4.86 -22.64
N GLU A 235 -3.46 4.40 -23.31
CA GLU A 235 -4.46 5.27 -23.96
C GLU A 235 -5.12 6.24 -22.97
N PHE A 236 -5.55 5.73 -21.80
CA PHE A 236 -6.18 6.57 -20.78
C PHE A 236 -5.21 7.64 -20.26
N THR A 237 -3.97 7.29 -19.97
CA THR A 237 -2.98 8.26 -19.46
C THR A 237 -2.60 9.29 -20.52
N THR A 238 -2.55 8.93 -21.79
CA THR A 238 -2.35 9.87 -22.90
C THR A 238 -3.49 10.90 -22.95
N ALA A 239 -4.74 10.46 -22.84
CA ALA A 239 -5.89 11.38 -22.81
C ALA A 239 -5.84 12.31 -21.57
N VAL A 240 -5.39 11.83 -20.42
CA VAL A 240 -5.18 12.64 -19.21
C VAL A 240 -4.07 13.68 -19.44
N GLU A 241 -2.94 13.29 -20.02
CA GLU A 241 -1.82 14.20 -20.33
C GLU A 241 -2.23 15.32 -21.29
N GLU A 242 -2.95 14.98 -22.34
CA GLU A 242 -3.49 15.96 -23.28
C GLU A 242 -4.46 16.94 -22.59
N ALA A 243 -5.31 16.43 -21.71
CA ALA A 243 -6.23 17.27 -20.93
C ALA A 243 -5.47 18.20 -19.98
N GLU A 244 -4.46 17.70 -19.26
CA GLU A 244 -3.61 18.50 -18.38
C GLU A 244 -2.82 19.56 -19.16
N ALA A 245 -2.26 19.20 -20.32
CA ALA A 245 -1.48 20.10 -21.16
C ALA A 245 -2.30 21.28 -21.72
N ARG A 246 -3.59 21.06 -22.07
CA ARG A 246 -4.49 22.14 -22.51
C ARG A 246 -5.10 22.95 -21.34
N GLY A 247 -4.72 22.63 -20.10
CA GLY A 247 -5.19 23.37 -18.92
C GLY A 247 -6.59 22.98 -18.43
N ALA A 248 -7.09 21.78 -18.78
CA ALA A 248 -8.42 21.31 -18.39
C ALA A 248 -8.73 21.55 -16.89
N SER A 249 -9.97 21.92 -16.60
CA SER A 249 -10.44 22.16 -15.23
C SER A 249 -10.53 20.85 -14.41
N ALA A 250 -10.65 20.97 -13.10
CA ALA A 250 -10.85 19.80 -12.24
C ALA A 250 -12.14 19.05 -12.58
N GLU A 251 -13.18 19.76 -13.05
CA GLU A 251 -14.45 19.15 -13.44
C GLU A 251 -14.31 18.35 -14.74
N GLU A 252 -13.58 18.90 -15.73
CA GLU A 252 -13.27 18.18 -16.97
C GLU A 252 -12.43 16.92 -16.68
N MET A 253 -11.43 17.03 -15.79
CA MET A 253 -10.63 15.91 -15.36
C MET A 253 -11.46 14.83 -14.64
N LYS A 254 -12.43 15.22 -13.77
CA LYS A 254 -13.38 14.28 -13.16
C LYS A 254 -14.25 13.55 -14.17
N LYS A 255 -14.71 14.26 -15.22
CA LYS A 255 -15.50 13.64 -16.31
C LYS A 255 -14.64 12.65 -17.09
N LEU A 256 -13.40 13.01 -17.40
CA LEU A 256 -12.46 12.13 -18.11
C LEU A 256 -12.13 10.88 -17.28
N LEU A 257 -11.86 11.03 -15.98
CA LEU A 257 -11.62 9.92 -15.07
C LEU A 257 -12.85 9.00 -14.99
N GLY A 258 -14.05 9.56 -14.89
CA GLY A 258 -15.29 8.79 -14.74
C GLY A 258 -15.37 8.03 -13.43
N LYS A 259 -16.13 6.93 -13.42
CA LYS A 259 -16.28 6.05 -12.23
C LYS A 259 -15.88 4.62 -12.57
N GLY A 260 -15.19 3.96 -11.63
CA GLY A 260 -14.88 2.53 -11.71
C GLY A 260 -13.77 2.16 -12.70
N ARG A 261 -12.94 3.11 -13.17
CA ARG A 261 -11.84 2.81 -14.11
C ARG A 261 -10.80 1.88 -13.51
N SER A 262 -10.43 2.05 -12.23
CA SER A 262 -9.49 1.16 -11.57
C SER A 262 -10.04 -0.27 -11.47
N LYS A 263 -11.36 -0.44 -11.24
CA LYS A 263 -12.02 -1.74 -11.31
C LYS A 263 -11.90 -2.37 -12.69
N LYS A 264 -12.26 -1.61 -13.75
CA LYS A 264 -12.16 -2.09 -15.13
C LYS A 264 -10.75 -2.56 -15.47
N GLY A 265 -9.72 -1.78 -15.12
CA GLY A 265 -8.34 -2.09 -15.46
C GLY A 265 -7.75 -3.21 -14.60
N ILE A 266 -7.78 -3.04 -13.29
CA ILE A 266 -7.05 -3.93 -12.37
C ILE A 266 -7.81 -5.23 -12.12
N PHE A 267 -9.13 -5.17 -11.93
CA PHE A 267 -9.93 -6.34 -11.54
C PHE A 267 -10.59 -7.05 -12.73
N GLU A 268 -11.04 -6.30 -13.74
CA GLU A 268 -11.72 -6.84 -14.93
C GLU A 268 -10.77 -7.04 -16.12
N GLY A 269 -9.53 -6.54 -16.04
CA GLY A 269 -8.49 -6.77 -17.04
C GLY A 269 -8.63 -6.01 -18.35
N ASN A 270 -9.43 -4.93 -18.37
CA ASN A 270 -9.53 -4.02 -19.52
C ASN A 270 -8.39 -3.01 -19.49
N LEU A 271 -7.32 -3.31 -20.21
CA LEU A 271 -6.08 -2.53 -20.21
C LEU A 271 -6.20 -1.19 -20.98
N GLN A 272 -7.16 -1.05 -21.87
CA GLN A 272 -7.34 0.14 -22.71
C GLN A 272 -8.08 1.25 -21.96
N GLU A 273 -9.22 0.90 -21.35
CA GLU A 273 -10.05 1.87 -20.63
C GLU A 273 -9.72 1.99 -19.14
N GLY A 274 -8.94 1.07 -18.62
CA GLY A 274 -8.64 0.96 -17.20
C GLY A 274 -7.71 2.06 -16.68
N GLU A 275 -7.87 2.38 -15.41
CA GLU A 275 -6.89 3.11 -14.60
C GLU A 275 -5.97 2.09 -13.97
N LEU A 276 -4.73 1.99 -14.48
CA LEU A 276 -3.80 0.90 -14.17
C LEU A 276 -2.76 1.38 -13.15
N GLU A 277 -3.10 1.22 -11.87
CA GLU A 277 -2.28 1.72 -10.76
C GLU A 277 -1.17 0.72 -10.39
N ILE A 278 0.10 1.08 -10.59
CA ILE A 278 1.25 0.29 -10.19
C ILE A 278 2.45 1.21 -9.89
N GLY A 279 3.35 0.78 -8.99
CA GLY A 279 4.53 1.54 -8.62
C GLY A 279 5.69 1.40 -9.60
N GLN A 280 6.65 2.32 -9.53
CA GLN A 280 7.84 2.33 -10.41
C GLN A 280 8.65 1.03 -10.31
N VAL A 281 8.66 0.39 -9.15
CA VAL A 281 9.41 -0.83 -8.87
C VAL A 281 8.93 -2.04 -9.68
N ALA A 282 7.78 -1.96 -10.36
CA ALA A 282 7.27 -3.01 -11.24
C ALA A 282 8.30 -3.42 -12.32
N SER A 283 9.08 -2.46 -12.82
CA SER A 283 10.12 -2.70 -13.82
C SER A 283 11.22 -3.69 -13.40
N LEU A 284 11.32 -4.03 -12.11
CA LEU A 284 12.30 -4.99 -11.60
C LEU A 284 11.83 -6.45 -11.68
N PHE A 285 10.55 -6.70 -11.95
CA PHE A 285 9.96 -8.04 -11.87
C PHE A 285 9.54 -8.52 -13.26
N ARG A 286 9.80 -9.79 -13.57
CA ARG A 286 9.55 -10.37 -14.89
C ARG A 286 8.69 -11.64 -14.85
N GLU A 287 8.46 -12.18 -13.67
CA GLU A 287 7.68 -13.40 -13.47
C GLU A 287 6.70 -13.26 -12.30
N MET A 288 5.60 -13.97 -12.40
CA MET A 288 4.65 -14.10 -11.32
C MET A 288 5.11 -15.20 -10.36
N GLN A 289 5.05 -14.91 -9.09
CA GLN A 289 5.47 -15.82 -8.02
C GLN A 289 4.36 -15.94 -6.97
N THR A 290 4.44 -16.99 -6.17
CA THR A 290 3.61 -17.07 -4.95
C THR A 290 4.09 -16.09 -3.87
N VAL A 291 3.21 -15.71 -2.95
CA VAL A 291 3.58 -14.89 -1.79
C VAL A 291 4.71 -15.54 -0.97
N SER A 292 4.70 -16.86 -0.84
CA SER A 292 5.74 -17.60 -0.09
C SER A 292 7.12 -17.43 -0.72
N GLU A 293 7.23 -17.54 -2.05
CA GLU A 293 8.47 -17.32 -2.79
C GLU A 293 8.96 -15.89 -2.68
N VAL A 294 8.05 -14.91 -2.88
CA VAL A 294 8.37 -13.49 -2.74
C VAL A 294 8.88 -13.17 -1.32
N MET A 295 8.21 -13.66 -0.29
CA MET A 295 8.63 -13.41 1.08
C MET A 295 10.01 -14.02 1.40
N LYS A 296 10.24 -15.24 0.94
CA LYS A 296 11.54 -15.92 1.08
C LYS A 296 12.64 -15.14 0.37
N GLU A 297 12.43 -14.73 -0.87
CA GLU A 297 13.37 -13.94 -1.67
C GLU A 297 13.71 -12.61 -0.98
N ILE A 298 12.71 -11.85 -0.52
CA ILE A 298 12.93 -10.58 0.18
C ILE A 298 13.80 -10.79 1.43
N MET A 299 13.51 -11.81 2.23
CA MET A 299 14.25 -12.05 3.47
C MET A 299 15.66 -12.61 3.25
N GLU A 300 15.87 -13.40 2.21
CA GLU A 300 17.20 -13.86 1.82
C GLU A 300 18.05 -12.71 1.27
N ASP A 301 17.49 -11.92 0.38
CA ASP A 301 18.15 -10.75 -0.21
C ASP A 301 18.52 -9.71 0.86
N PHE A 302 17.63 -9.46 1.82
CA PHE A 302 17.89 -8.61 2.99
C PHE A 302 19.12 -9.11 3.80
N ARG A 303 19.18 -10.42 4.13
CA ARG A 303 20.30 -11.00 4.88
C ARG A 303 21.61 -10.91 4.11
N LYS A 304 21.61 -11.30 2.83
CA LYS A 304 22.78 -11.20 1.95
C LYS A 304 23.28 -9.75 1.82
N GLY A 305 22.35 -8.79 1.73
CA GLY A 305 22.68 -7.36 1.69
C GLY A 305 23.37 -6.89 2.97
N MET A 306 22.90 -7.29 4.14
CA MET A 306 23.56 -6.98 5.43
C MET A 306 24.99 -7.55 5.51
N GLU A 307 25.18 -8.82 5.13
CA GLU A 307 26.50 -9.47 5.12
C GLU A 307 27.45 -8.72 4.16
N LYS A 308 26.99 -8.36 2.97
CA LYS A 308 27.79 -7.62 1.99
C LYS A 308 28.24 -6.25 2.50
N ILE A 309 27.37 -5.49 3.17
CA ILE A 309 27.72 -4.19 3.75
C ILE A 309 28.72 -4.36 4.89
N GLN A 310 28.53 -5.36 5.75
CA GLN A 310 29.46 -5.63 6.86
C GLN A 310 30.87 -6.01 6.36
N LEU A 311 30.98 -6.71 5.23
CA LEU A 311 32.28 -7.08 4.64
C LEU A 311 32.96 -5.92 3.89
N ALA A 312 32.21 -4.87 3.55
CA ALA A 312 32.70 -3.72 2.81
C ALA A 312 33.25 -2.60 3.71
N LEU A 313 33.02 -2.68 5.03
CA LEU A 313 33.49 -1.75 6.05
C LEU A 313 34.67 -2.32 6.83
#